data_3054d45d310b37dbd9be7f16f9d6fe7b
#
_entry.id   3054d45d310b37dbd9be7f16f9d6fe7b
#
_cell.length_a   1.000
_cell.length_b   1.000
_cell.length_c   1.000
_cell.angle_alpha   90.00
_cell.angle_beta   90.00
_cell.angle_gamma   90.00
#
_symmetry.space_group_name_H-M   'P 1'
#
loop_
_entity.id
_entity.type
_entity.pdbx_description
1 polymer ?
#
loop_
_entity_poly.entity_id
_entity_poly.type
_entity_poly.pdbx_seq_one_letter_code
_entity_poly.pdbx_strand_id
1 'polypeptide(L)'
;HTTMSIVMSYNLLLIENINNDGFTLELPQSAVDMINKISDVVGATNYVKTPVFHKKAKNKGKNVIEEPYVPRPVVEKTKVEELKAVIQISLNKMTEKTYSTFEEKILIAVGELKTELNDDETFMNDVTYWVFNLALANRFSSKQYVNILIKLQDNYTEIKSVFDSKINEFLKYFDNIESINPDEDYEKFCLLKAEGEKRKALSMFLVNLYNSGLYS
;
A
#
# COMPACT_ATOMS: atom_id res chain seq x y z
N HIS A 1 -20.96 45.41 -0.91
CA HIS A 1 -19.87 44.97 -0.01
C HIS A 1 -19.03 43.95 -0.76
N THR A 2 -17.90 44.42 -1.29
CA THR A 2 -16.91 43.56 -1.94
C THR A 2 -15.97 43.03 -0.87
N THR A 3 -16.10 41.77 -0.52
CA THR A 3 -15.14 41.09 0.36
C THR A 3 -13.85 40.86 -0.42
N MET A 4 -12.83 41.66 -0.15
CA MET A 4 -11.46 41.35 -0.61
C MET A 4 -10.97 40.10 0.13
N SER A 5 -10.77 39.01 -0.59
CA SER A 5 -10.03 37.88 -0.08
C SER A 5 -8.54 38.22 -0.06
N ILE A 6 -7.99 38.38 1.13
CA ILE A 6 -6.54 38.55 1.30
C ILE A 6 -5.90 37.19 1.05
N VAL A 7 -5.22 37.04 -0.07
CA VAL A 7 -4.39 35.87 -0.36
C VAL A 7 -3.08 36.07 0.41
N MET A 8 -2.90 35.37 1.52
CA MET A 8 -1.63 35.35 2.24
C MET A 8 -0.67 34.41 1.52
N SER A 9 0.44 34.94 1.01
CA SER A 9 1.53 34.13 0.46
C SER A 9 2.61 33.96 1.54
N TYR A 10 2.92 32.71 1.85
CA TYR A 10 3.99 32.35 2.78
C TYR A 10 5.25 32.01 1.99
N ASN A 11 6.38 32.65 2.33
CA ASN A 11 7.68 32.30 1.80
C ASN A 11 8.42 31.38 2.79
N LEU A 12 9.47 30.71 2.32
CA LEU A 12 10.23 29.75 3.13
C LEU A 12 10.81 30.37 4.41
N LEU A 13 11.28 31.61 4.31
CA LEU A 13 11.88 32.37 5.42
C LEU A 13 10.84 32.65 6.52
N LEU A 14 9.61 32.96 6.15
CA LEU A 14 8.53 33.19 7.09
C LEU A 14 8.13 31.87 7.82
N ILE A 15 8.13 30.76 7.11
CA ILE A 15 7.87 29.42 7.69
C ILE A 15 8.99 29.03 8.66
N GLU A 16 10.25 29.29 8.30
CA GLU A 16 11.40 29.04 9.17
C GLU A 16 11.37 29.91 10.44
N ASN A 17 11.00 31.17 10.33
CA ASN A 17 10.86 32.06 11.48
C ASN A 17 9.74 31.62 12.42
N ILE A 18 8.58 31.25 11.89
CA ILE A 18 7.45 30.68 12.69
C ILE A 18 7.88 29.40 13.43
N ASN A 19 8.70 28.56 12.77
CA ASN A 19 9.17 27.30 13.35
C ASN A 19 10.22 27.51 14.45
N ASN A 20 11.06 28.55 14.35
CA ASN A 20 12.12 28.88 15.30
C ASN A 20 11.63 29.70 16.48
N ASP A 21 10.72 30.64 16.27
CA ASP A 21 10.24 31.56 17.30
C ASP A 21 9.10 30.99 18.17
N GLY A 22 8.52 29.86 17.73
CA GLY A 22 7.35 29.27 18.36
C GLY A 22 6.08 30.10 18.10
N PHE A 23 5.02 29.46 17.66
CA PHE A 23 3.75 30.10 17.40
C PHE A 23 2.78 29.86 18.56
N THR A 24 2.50 30.89 19.35
CA THR A 24 1.42 30.87 20.34
C THR A 24 0.18 31.54 19.75
N LEU A 25 -0.78 30.74 19.30
CA LEU A 25 -2.08 31.24 18.88
C LEU A 25 -3.00 31.37 20.11
N GLU A 26 -3.32 32.58 20.49
CA GLU A 26 -4.41 32.82 21.45
C GLU A 26 -5.74 32.71 20.70
N LEU A 27 -6.52 31.71 21.05
CA LEU A 27 -7.85 31.53 20.48
C LEU A 27 -8.79 32.63 21.00
N PRO A 28 -9.67 33.19 20.14
CA PRO A 28 -10.71 34.10 20.60
C PRO A 28 -11.59 33.43 21.69
N GLN A 29 -12.01 34.21 22.70
CA GLN A 29 -12.78 33.67 23.80
C GLN A 29 -14.03 32.89 23.33
N SER A 30 -14.68 33.36 22.26
CA SER A 30 -15.84 32.66 21.65
C SER A 30 -15.49 31.26 21.15
N ALA A 31 -14.30 31.03 20.66
CA ALA A 31 -13.84 29.70 20.22
C ALA A 31 -13.55 28.79 21.42
N VAL A 32 -12.94 29.36 22.48
CA VAL A 32 -12.70 28.63 23.73
C VAL A 32 -14.04 28.20 24.38
N ASP A 33 -15.02 29.12 24.43
CA ASP A 33 -16.35 28.82 24.97
C ASP A 33 -17.08 27.74 24.15
N MET A 34 -16.92 27.74 22.84
CA MET A 34 -17.51 26.70 21.98
C MET A 34 -16.82 25.34 22.19
N ILE A 35 -15.50 25.30 22.32
CA ILE A 35 -14.75 24.09 22.64
C ILE A 35 -15.19 23.51 23.99
N ASN A 36 -15.34 24.35 25.01
CA ASN A 36 -15.77 23.91 26.31
C ASN A 36 -17.22 23.37 26.27
N LYS A 37 -18.15 24.02 25.56
CA LYS A 37 -19.53 23.51 25.37
C LYS A 37 -19.55 22.15 24.69
N ILE A 38 -18.72 21.96 23.66
CA ILE A 38 -18.61 20.66 22.96
C ILE A 38 -18.03 19.60 23.91
N SER A 39 -17.00 19.96 24.68
CA SER A 39 -16.38 19.09 25.68
C SER A 39 -17.40 18.60 26.74
N ASP A 40 -18.24 19.50 27.23
CA ASP A 40 -19.25 19.17 28.19
C ASP A 40 -20.35 18.25 27.64
N VAL A 41 -20.77 18.46 26.38
CA VAL A 41 -21.75 17.61 25.69
C VAL A 41 -21.22 16.21 25.39
N VAL A 42 -19.93 16.10 25.01
CA VAL A 42 -19.28 14.81 24.68
C VAL A 42 -18.86 14.07 25.96
N GLY A 43 -18.94 14.69 27.14
CA GLY A 43 -18.50 14.09 28.39
C GLY A 43 -16.99 13.93 28.51
N ALA A 44 -16.23 14.64 27.69
CA ALA A 44 -14.74 14.63 27.69
C ALA A 44 -14.19 15.48 28.84
N THR A 45 -14.63 15.20 30.06
CA THR A 45 -14.20 15.91 31.30
C THR A 45 -12.73 15.66 31.65
N ASN A 46 -12.08 14.72 31.01
CA ASN A 46 -10.66 14.42 31.20
C ASN A 46 -9.94 14.28 29.84
N TYR A 47 -9.66 15.41 29.20
CA TYR A 47 -8.69 15.39 28.10
C TYR A 47 -7.33 14.99 28.67
N VAL A 48 -6.99 13.72 28.55
CA VAL A 48 -5.63 13.24 28.78
C VAL A 48 -4.79 13.79 27.64
N LYS A 49 -3.93 14.77 27.94
CA LYS A 49 -2.91 15.25 26.97
C LYS A 49 -2.28 14.03 26.30
N THR A 50 -2.25 14.06 24.97
CA THR A 50 -1.53 13.05 24.19
C THR A 50 -0.20 12.75 24.87
N PRO A 51 0.13 11.47 25.17
CA PRO A 51 1.35 11.16 25.87
C PRO A 51 2.54 11.75 25.11
N VAL A 52 3.23 12.69 25.73
CA VAL A 52 4.49 13.21 25.15
C VAL A 52 5.52 12.11 25.39
N PHE A 53 5.89 11.42 24.33
CA PHE A 53 6.97 10.44 24.39
C PHE A 53 8.27 11.18 24.58
N HIS A 54 8.63 11.46 25.83
CA HIS A 54 9.94 11.94 26.16
C HIS A 54 10.94 10.83 25.78
N LYS A 55 11.89 11.12 24.89
CA LYS A 55 13.04 10.25 24.70
C LYS A 55 13.62 10.04 26.09
N LYS A 56 13.56 8.80 26.59
CA LYS A 56 14.18 8.46 27.88
C LYS A 56 15.61 9.01 27.85
N ALA A 57 15.90 9.98 28.68
CA ALA A 57 17.27 10.41 28.90
C ALA A 57 18.05 9.12 29.25
N LYS A 58 19.10 8.82 28.46
CA LYS A 58 19.98 7.68 28.76
C LYS A 58 20.48 7.90 30.17
N ASN A 59 19.94 7.16 31.15
CA ASN A 59 20.44 7.13 32.48
C ASN A 59 21.88 6.59 32.39
N LYS A 60 22.88 7.49 32.42
CA LYS A 60 24.28 7.15 32.66
C LYS A 60 24.39 6.67 34.10
N GLY A 61 24.09 5.40 34.35
CA GLY A 61 24.24 4.93 35.74
C GLY A 61 23.69 3.54 36.06
N LYS A 62 23.43 2.68 35.11
CA LYS A 62 23.38 1.24 35.38
C LYS A 62 24.10 0.55 34.22
N ASN A 63 25.15 -0.20 34.59
CA ASN A 63 25.83 -1.15 33.71
C ASN A 63 24.80 -2.20 33.26
N VAL A 64 23.94 -1.83 32.31
CA VAL A 64 23.30 -2.81 31.47
C VAL A 64 24.41 -3.22 30.51
N ILE A 65 24.91 -4.43 30.68
CA ILE A 65 25.76 -5.09 29.69
C ILE A 65 24.85 -5.07 28.42
N GLU A 66 25.03 -4.07 27.58
CA GLU A 66 24.46 -4.08 26.23
C GLU A 66 25.15 -5.25 25.56
N GLU A 67 24.42 -6.36 25.38
CA GLU A 67 24.91 -7.42 24.51
C GLU A 67 25.30 -6.71 23.18
N PRO A 68 26.51 -6.94 22.68
CA PRO A 68 26.96 -6.30 21.46
C PRO A 68 25.94 -6.61 20.37
N TYR A 69 25.40 -5.56 19.73
CA TYR A 69 24.54 -5.71 18.56
C TYR A 69 25.30 -6.57 17.55
N VAL A 70 24.91 -7.84 17.46
CA VAL A 70 25.40 -8.74 16.41
C VAL A 70 24.60 -8.38 15.17
N PRO A 71 25.21 -7.76 14.15
CA PRO A 71 24.52 -7.52 12.88
C PRO A 71 24.02 -8.89 12.39
N ARG A 72 22.74 -8.96 12.01
CA ARG A 72 22.23 -10.16 11.37
C ARG A 72 23.15 -10.46 10.18
N PRO A 73 23.61 -11.72 10.03
CA PRO A 73 24.44 -12.07 8.89
C PRO A 73 23.72 -11.64 7.62
N VAL A 74 24.41 -10.86 6.81
CA VAL A 74 23.90 -10.51 5.46
C VAL A 74 23.92 -11.82 4.69
N VAL A 75 22.75 -12.43 4.55
CA VAL A 75 22.60 -13.60 3.68
C VAL A 75 22.77 -13.06 2.27
N GLU A 76 23.84 -13.45 1.58
CA GLU A 76 24.02 -13.13 0.17
C GLU A 76 22.86 -13.75 -0.60
N LYS A 77 22.08 -12.91 -1.29
CA LYS A 77 20.97 -13.36 -2.12
C LYS A 77 21.52 -14.01 -3.38
N THR A 78 20.90 -15.08 -3.80
CA THR A 78 21.18 -15.66 -5.10
C THR A 78 20.69 -14.73 -6.21
N LYS A 79 21.26 -14.85 -7.41
CA LYS A 79 20.82 -14.06 -8.59
C LYS A 79 19.32 -14.21 -8.86
N VAL A 80 18.80 -15.42 -8.69
CA VAL A 80 17.37 -15.73 -8.82
C VAL A 80 16.53 -14.95 -7.80
N GLU A 81 16.95 -14.89 -6.53
CA GLU A 81 16.25 -14.13 -5.48
C GLU A 81 16.30 -12.63 -5.74
N GLU A 82 17.42 -12.11 -6.26
CA GLU A 82 17.53 -10.71 -6.65
C GLU A 82 16.58 -10.36 -7.79
N LEU A 83 16.50 -11.18 -8.84
CA LEU A 83 15.60 -10.97 -9.97
C LEU A 83 14.13 -11.05 -9.55
N LYS A 84 13.76 -12.03 -8.72
CA LYS A 84 12.42 -12.13 -8.11
C LYS A 84 12.09 -10.88 -7.31
N ALA A 85 13.02 -10.38 -6.51
CA ALA A 85 12.82 -9.14 -5.74
C ALA A 85 12.65 -7.92 -6.66
N VAL A 86 13.39 -7.80 -7.74
CA VAL A 86 13.25 -6.72 -8.73
C VAL A 86 11.86 -6.72 -9.35
N ILE A 87 11.33 -7.89 -9.74
CA ILE A 87 9.99 -8.03 -10.30
C ILE A 87 8.93 -7.58 -9.27
N GLN A 88 8.99 -8.12 -8.05
CA GLN A 88 8.03 -7.79 -6.98
C GLN A 88 8.06 -6.31 -6.62
N ILE A 89 9.25 -5.71 -6.48
CA ILE A 89 9.39 -4.28 -6.15
C ILE A 89 8.84 -3.42 -7.29
N SER A 90 9.12 -3.78 -8.53
CA SER A 90 8.65 -3.06 -9.72
C SER A 90 7.13 -3.10 -9.83
N LEU A 91 6.50 -4.26 -9.63
CA LEU A 91 5.05 -4.41 -9.59
C LEU A 91 4.42 -3.58 -8.47
N ASN A 92 5.01 -3.58 -7.27
CA ASN A 92 4.49 -2.81 -6.12
C ASN A 92 4.60 -1.28 -6.31
N LYS A 93 5.61 -0.82 -7.05
CA LYS A 93 5.84 0.62 -7.31
C LYS A 93 5.17 1.14 -8.58
N MET A 94 4.51 0.25 -9.33
CA MET A 94 3.89 0.59 -10.59
C MET A 94 2.67 1.48 -10.41
N THR A 95 2.69 2.61 -11.12
CA THR A 95 1.59 3.57 -11.22
C THR A 95 1.41 3.97 -12.68
N GLU A 96 0.37 4.71 -13.01
CA GLU A 96 0.19 5.21 -14.38
C GLU A 96 1.41 6.02 -14.87
N LYS A 97 2.00 6.84 -14.01
CA LYS A 97 3.15 7.70 -14.36
C LYS A 97 4.46 6.93 -14.51
N THR A 98 4.61 5.84 -13.79
CA THR A 98 5.87 5.06 -13.75
C THR A 98 5.77 3.76 -14.54
N TYR A 99 4.64 3.52 -15.20
CA TYR A 99 4.33 2.27 -15.89
C TYR A 99 5.45 1.85 -16.87
N SER A 100 5.80 2.71 -17.82
CA SER A 100 6.80 2.38 -18.85
C SER A 100 8.17 1.99 -18.27
N THR A 101 8.61 2.69 -17.22
CA THR A 101 9.89 2.41 -16.57
C THR A 101 9.89 1.05 -15.86
N PHE A 102 8.78 0.70 -15.20
CA PHE A 102 8.69 -0.57 -14.49
C PHE A 102 8.31 -1.73 -15.40
N GLU A 103 7.56 -1.50 -16.48
CA GLU A 103 7.31 -2.48 -17.54
C GLU A 103 8.64 -3.01 -18.10
N GLU A 104 9.51 -2.12 -18.54
CA GLU A 104 10.83 -2.50 -19.09
C GLU A 104 11.65 -3.31 -18.08
N LYS A 105 11.72 -2.84 -16.82
CA LYS A 105 12.44 -3.55 -15.76
C LYS A 105 11.89 -4.94 -15.49
N ILE A 106 10.57 -5.11 -15.51
CA ILE A 106 9.94 -6.41 -15.29
C ILE A 106 10.24 -7.35 -16.45
N LEU A 107 10.11 -6.90 -17.69
CA LEU A 107 10.37 -7.72 -18.86
C LEU A 107 11.83 -8.18 -18.94
N ILE A 108 12.77 -7.30 -18.64
CA ILE A 108 14.20 -7.66 -18.56
C ILE A 108 14.42 -8.68 -17.44
N ALA A 109 13.92 -8.42 -16.23
CA ALA A 109 14.14 -9.31 -15.10
C ALA A 109 13.49 -10.69 -15.30
N VAL A 110 12.33 -10.76 -15.95
CA VAL A 110 11.66 -12.03 -16.31
C VAL A 110 12.49 -12.79 -17.35
N GLY A 111 13.04 -12.11 -18.36
CA GLY A 111 13.91 -12.72 -19.37
C GLY A 111 15.22 -13.29 -18.77
N GLU A 112 15.87 -12.53 -17.88
CA GLU A 112 17.06 -13.00 -17.17
C GLU A 112 16.70 -14.17 -16.22
N LEU A 113 15.56 -14.12 -15.53
CA LEU A 113 15.13 -15.16 -14.63
C LEU A 113 14.87 -16.48 -15.39
N LYS A 114 14.27 -16.41 -16.58
CA LYS A 114 14.11 -17.58 -17.45
C LYS A 114 15.45 -18.23 -17.79
N THR A 115 16.42 -17.41 -18.14
CA THR A 115 17.78 -17.89 -18.48
C THR A 115 18.47 -18.55 -17.27
N GLU A 116 18.40 -17.93 -16.09
CA GLU A 116 19.01 -18.46 -14.86
C GLU A 116 18.36 -19.78 -14.40
N LEU A 117 17.08 -19.98 -14.71
CA LEU A 117 16.33 -21.19 -14.38
C LEU A 117 16.37 -22.26 -15.49
N ASN A 118 17.26 -22.13 -16.50
CA ASN A 118 17.42 -23.06 -17.61
C ASN A 118 16.10 -23.34 -18.36
N ASP A 119 15.35 -22.28 -18.65
CA ASP A 119 14.05 -22.34 -19.31
C ASP A 119 12.95 -23.12 -18.53
N ASP A 120 13.15 -23.34 -17.22
CA ASP A 120 12.08 -23.83 -16.37
C ASP A 120 10.98 -22.77 -16.21
N GLU A 121 9.83 -23.03 -16.78
CA GLU A 121 8.70 -22.09 -16.85
C GLU A 121 7.85 -22.04 -15.58
N THR A 122 8.16 -22.86 -14.57
CA THR A 122 7.38 -22.90 -13.31
C THR A 122 7.37 -21.56 -12.59
N PHE A 123 8.41 -20.72 -12.79
CA PHE A 123 8.45 -19.36 -12.21
C PHE A 123 7.37 -18.43 -12.76
N MET A 124 6.82 -18.72 -13.98
CA MET A 124 5.73 -17.92 -14.55
C MET A 124 4.45 -18.03 -13.71
N ASN A 125 4.26 -19.16 -13.02
CA ASN A 125 3.20 -19.30 -12.03
C ASN A 125 3.38 -18.29 -10.90
N ASP A 126 4.60 -18.12 -10.40
CA ASP A 126 4.91 -17.18 -9.33
C ASP A 126 4.66 -15.74 -9.79
N VAL A 127 5.17 -15.36 -10.98
CA VAL A 127 5.00 -14.01 -11.53
C VAL A 127 3.53 -13.69 -11.73
N THR A 128 2.76 -14.59 -12.34
CA THR A 128 1.34 -14.43 -12.56
C THR A 128 0.60 -14.29 -11.22
N TYR A 129 0.93 -15.14 -10.25
CA TYR A 129 0.35 -15.09 -8.91
C TYR A 129 0.62 -13.77 -8.19
N TRP A 130 1.83 -13.20 -8.32
CA TRP A 130 2.15 -11.89 -7.74
C TRP A 130 1.31 -10.79 -8.36
N VAL A 131 1.14 -10.79 -9.68
CA VAL A 131 0.30 -9.80 -10.37
C VAL A 131 -1.15 -9.90 -9.87
N PHE A 132 -1.71 -11.09 -9.76
CA PHE A 132 -3.06 -11.28 -9.25
C PHE A 132 -3.22 -10.81 -7.80
N ASN A 133 -2.30 -11.16 -6.91
CA ASN A 133 -2.36 -10.73 -5.52
C ASN A 133 -2.30 -9.21 -5.37
N LEU A 134 -1.48 -8.55 -6.20
CA LEU A 134 -1.42 -7.09 -6.21
C LEU A 134 -2.68 -6.47 -6.79
N ALA A 135 -3.29 -7.09 -7.80
CA ALA A 135 -4.57 -6.64 -8.35
C ALA A 135 -5.70 -6.72 -7.31
N LEU A 136 -5.69 -7.75 -6.44
CA LEU A 136 -6.62 -7.88 -5.31
C LEU A 136 -6.38 -6.83 -4.21
N ALA A 137 -5.14 -6.40 -4.02
CA ALA A 137 -4.78 -5.43 -3.01
C ALA A 137 -4.95 -3.98 -3.48
N ASN A 138 -4.78 -3.71 -4.79
CA ASN A 138 -4.75 -2.36 -5.33
C ASN A 138 -5.57 -2.23 -6.62
N ARG A 139 -6.85 -1.88 -6.46
CA ARG A 139 -7.76 -1.67 -7.58
C ARG A 139 -7.37 -0.52 -8.51
N PHE A 140 -6.65 0.48 -8.01
CA PHE A 140 -6.30 1.68 -8.78
C PHE A 140 -5.26 1.42 -9.87
N SER A 141 -4.38 0.45 -9.66
CA SER A 141 -3.37 0.03 -10.65
C SER A 141 -3.80 -1.19 -11.47
N SER A 142 -5.07 -1.55 -11.41
CA SER A 142 -5.63 -2.73 -12.09
C SER A 142 -5.34 -2.75 -13.59
N LYS A 143 -5.48 -1.61 -14.28
CA LYS A 143 -5.20 -1.48 -15.70
C LYS A 143 -3.73 -1.74 -16.03
N GLN A 144 -2.82 -1.25 -15.19
CA GLN A 144 -1.37 -1.45 -15.34
C GLN A 144 -1.00 -2.93 -15.18
N TYR A 145 -1.62 -3.62 -14.23
CA TYR A 145 -1.41 -5.05 -14.03
C TYR A 145 -1.89 -5.88 -15.21
N VAL A 146 -3.05 -5.52 -15.79
CA VAL A 146 -3.54 -6.15 -17.02
C VAL A 146 -2.57 -5.91 -18.18
N ASN A 147 -2.08 -4.69 -18.37
CA ASN A 147 -1.14 -4.37 -19.44
C ASN A 147 0.17 -5.16 -19.30
N ILE A 148 0.68 -5.35 -18.06
CA ILE A 148 1.86 -6.22 -17.84
C ILE A 148 1.56 -7.67 -18.22
N LEU A 149 0.39 -8.21 -17.88
CA LEU A 149 0.02 -9.57 -18.27
C LEU A 149 -0.05 -9.75 -19.79
N ILE A 150 -0.57 -8.74 -20.52
CA ILE A 150 -0.57 -8.75 -22.00
C ILE A 150 0.86 -8.83 -22.51
N LYS A 151 1.74 -7.96 -22.02
CA LYS A 151 3.15 -7.94 -22.44
C LYS A 151 3.89 -9.22 -22.10
N LEU A 152 3.61 -9.80 -20.96
CA LEU A 152 4.18 -11.10 -20.59
C LEU A 152 3.62 -12.21 -21.48
N GLN A 153 2.34 -12.21 -21.81
CA GLN A 153 1.73 -13.21 -22.69
C GLN A 153 2.26 -13.11 -24.13
N ASP A 154 2.54 -11.91 -24.62
CA ASP A 154 3.15 -11.71 -25.95
C ASP A 154 4.53 -12.38 -26.07
N ASN A 155 5.25 -12.52 -24.96
CA ASN A 155 6.58 -13.11 -24.89
C ASN A 155 6.59 -14.55 -24.36
N TYR A 156 5.57 -14.94 -23.59
CA TYR A 156 5.50 -16.23 -22.89
C TYR A 156 4.09 -16.81 -22.99
N THR A 157 3.92 -17.78 -23.92
CA THR A 157 2.60 -18.37 -24.23
C THR A 157 1.97 -19.16 -23.08
N GLU A 158 2.81 -19.66 -22.16
CA GLU A 158 2.44 -20.45 -21.00
C GLU A 158 1.58 -19.65 -19.98
N ILE A 159 1.73 -18.32 -19.98
CA ILE A 159 0.96 -17.43 -19.08
C ILE A 159 -0.54 -17.63 -19.23
N LYS A 160 -1.02 -17.92 -20.44
CA LYS A 160 -2.44 -18.11 -20.68
C LYS A 160 -3.01 -19.28 -19.89
N SER A 161 -2.35 -20.42 -19.88
CA SER A 161 -2.81 -21.60 -19.15
C SER A 161 -2.80 -21.40 -17.63
N VAL A 162 -1.75 -20.72 -17.14
CA VAL A 162 -1.63 -20.34 -15.71
C VAL A 162 -2.72 -19.35 -15.33
N PHE A 163 -2.99 -18.40 -16.20
CA PHE A 163 -4.01 -17.39 -16.04
C PHE A 163 -5.40 -18.01 -15.92
N ASP A 164 -5.79 -18.90 -16.86
CA ASP A 164 -7.10 -19.54 -16.89
C ASP A 164 -7.33 -20.39 -15.62
N SER A 165 -6.29 -21.08 -15.15
CA SER A 165 -6.34 -21.82 -13.89
C SER A 165 -6.56 -20.90 -12.68
N LYS A 166 -5.85 -19.77 -12.62
CA LYS A 166 -5.93 -18.82 -11.49
C LYS A 166 -7.24 -18.04 -11.46
N ILE A 167 -7.80 -17.65 -12.60
CA ILE A 167 -9.10 -16.98 -12.63
C ILE A 167 -10.16 -17.81 -11.94
N ASN A 168 -10.23 -19.11 -12.22
CA ASN A 168 -11.21 -19.98 -11.59
C ASN A 168 -11.04 -20.09 -10.07
N GLU A 169 -9.80 -19.99 -9.57
CA GLU A 169 -9.53 -19.89 -8.13
C GLU A 169 -10.03 -18.58 -7.55
N PHE A 170 -9.78 -17.46 -8.23
CA PHE A 170 -10.19 -16.14 -7.77
C PHE A 170 -11.69 -15.87 -7.89
N LEU A 171 -12.40 -16.51 -8.81
CA LEU A 171 -13.85 -16.40 -8.90
C LEU A 171 -14.55 -16.95 -7.66
N LYS A 172 -13.91 -17.86 -6.90
CA LYS A 172 -14.43 -18.35 -5.61
C LYS A 172 -14.57 -17.25 -4.55
N TYR A 173 -13.90 -16.10 -4.71
CA TYR A 173 -14.11 -14.95 -3.82
C TYR A 173 -15.53 -14.36 -3.91
N PHE A 174 -16.29 -14.72 -4.95
CA PHE A 174 -17.69 -14.30 -5.11
C PHE A 174 -18.68 -15.35 -4.57
N ASP A 175 -18.19 -16.52 -4.19
CA ASP A 175 -19.01 -17.54 -3.53
C ASP A 175 -19.22 -17.14 -2.06
N ASN A 176 -20.41 -17.38 -1.54
CA ASN A 176 -20.74 -17.24 -0.11
C ASN A 176 -20.40 -15.85 0.48
N ILE A 177 -21.03 -14.80 -0.08
CA ILE A 177 -20.91 -13.44 0.45
C ILE A 177 -21.72 -13.32 1.73
N GLU A 178 -21.03 -13.22 2.87
CA GLU A 178 -21.62 -12.99 4.18
C GLU A 178 -21.66 -11.50 4.53
N SER A 179 -22.59 -11.13 5.40
CA SER A 179 -22.64 -9.84 6.07
C SER A 179 -23.00 -10.03 7.54
N ILE A 180 -22.45 -9.19 8.40
CA ILE A 180 -22.72 -9.20 9.84
C ILE A 180 -22.86 -7.78 10.34
N ASN A 181 -23.67 -7.60 11.38
CA ASN A 181 -23.79 -6.31 12.05
C ASN A 181 -22.51 -6.06 12.88
N PRO A 182 -21.85 -4.89 12.78
CA PRO A 182 -20.67 -4.57 13.58
C PRO A 182 -20.93 -4.62 15.09
N ASP A 183 -22.17 -4.43 15.54
CA ASP A 183 -22.54 -4.49 16.95
C ASP A 183 -22.59 -5.93 17.49
N GLU A 184 -22.69 -6.94 16.62
CA GLU A 184 -22.69 -8.35 17.00
C GLU A 184 -21.28 -8.92 17.10
N ASP A 185 -20.43 -8.66 16.10
CA ASP A 185 -19.04 -9.10 16.04
C ASP A 185 -18.22 -8.15 15.16
N TYR A 186 -17.54 -7.22 15.81
CA TYR A 186 -16.74 -6.18 15.13
C TYR A 186 -15.52 -6.76 14.40
N GLU A 187 -14.89 -7.80 14.94
CA GLU A 187 -13.72 -8.42 14.30
C GLU A 187 -14.14 -9.13 13.01
N LYS A 188 -15.19 -9.92 13.06
CA LYS A 188 -15.76 -10.58 11.88
C LYS A 188 -16.24 -9.56 10.84
N PHE A 189 -16.88 -8.46 11.28
CA PHE A 189 -17.28 -7.36 10.40
C PHE A 189 -16.06 -6.77 9.65
N CYS A 190 -14.95 -6.51 10.34
CA CYS A 190 -13.73 -5.98 9.72
C CYS A 190 -13.14 -6.95 8.68
N LEU A 191 -13.12 -8.25 8.97
CA LEU A 191 -12.67 -9.27 8.03
C LEU A 191 -13.55 -9.33 6.77
N LEU A 192 -14.87 -9.38 6.93
CA LEU A 192 -15.82 -9.39 5.81
C LEU A 192 -15.76 -8.12 4.97
N LYS A 193 -15.50 -6.97 5.61
CA LYS A 193 -15.27 -5.71 4.91
C LYS A 193 -13.99 -5.75 4.08
N ALA A 194 -12.89 -6.27 4.62
CA ALA A 194 -11.64 -6.43 3.89
C ALA A 194 -11.79 -7.38 2.69
N GLU A 195 -12.53 -8.47 2.85
CA GLU A 195 -12.89 -9.36 1.74
C GLU A 195 -13.75 -8.66 0.68
N GLY A 196 -14.68 -7.81 1.11
CA GLY A 196 -15.47 -6.97 0.22
C GLY A 196 -14.61 -6.05 -0.65
N GLU A 197 -13.57 -5.42 -0.07
CA GLU A 197 -12.63 -4.61 -0.83
C GLU A 197 -11.81 -5.45 -1.84
N LYS A 198 -11.40 -6.66 -1.48
CA LYS A 198 -10.75 -7.61 -2.42
C LYS A 198 -11.67 -7.97 -3.58
N ARG A 199 -12.96 -8.26 -3.33
CA ARG A 199 -13.95 -8.53 -4.38
C ARG A 199 -14.12 -7.35 -5.34
N LYS A 200 -14.19 -6.11 -4.82
CA LYS A 200 -14.25 -4.89 -5.65
C LYS A 200 -13.01 -4.73 -6.53
N ALA A 201 -11.82 -4.98 -5.97
CA ALA A 201 -10.57 -4.91 -6.71
C ALA A 201 -10.53 -5.99 -7.81
N LEU A 202 -10.94 -7.21 -7.49
CA LEU A 202 -11.04 -8.31 -8.44
C LEU A 202 -12.03 -8.01 -9.56
N SER A 203 -13.21 -7.47 -9.25
CA SER A 203 -14.20 -7.07 -10.26
C SER A 203 -13.61 -6.06 -11.25
N MET A 204 -12.89 -5.06 -10.76
CA MET A 204 -12.22 -4.07 -11.61
C MET A 204 -11.16 -4.72 -12.50
N PHE A 205 -10.39 -5.65 -11.94
CA PHE A 205 -9.36 -6.38 -12.68
C PHE A 205 -9.96 -7.26 -13.77
N LEU A 206 -11.02 -8.00 -13.48
CA LEU A 206 -11.72 -8.86 -14.46
C LEU A 206 -12.33 -8.03 -15.60
N VAL A 207 -12.93 -6.87 -15.29
CA VAL A 207 -13.45 -5.96 -16.33
C VAL A 207 -12.33 -5.45 -17.24
N ASN A 208 -11.19 -5.08 -16.67
CA ASN A 208 -10.03 -4.65 -17.46
C ASN A 208 -9.45 -5.78 -18.32
N LEU A 209 -9.44 -7.01 -17.81
CA LEU A 209 -9.02 -8.20 -18.55
C LEU A 209 -9.96 -8.50 -19.73
N TYR A 210 -11.26 -8.44 -19.49
CA TYR A 210 -12.25 -8.61 -20.55
C TYR A 210 -12.11 -7.55 -21.62
N ASN A 211 -12.02 -6.28 -21.24
CA ASN A 211 -11.85 -5.16 -22.16
C ASN A 211 -10.54 -5.23 -22.96
N SER A 212 -9.52 -5.90 -22.45
CA SER A 212 -8.24 -6.08 -23.15
C SER A 212 -8.23 -7.26 -24.14
N GLY A 213 -9.26 -8.10 -24.11
CA GLY A 213 -9.35 -9.32 -24.92
C GLY A 213 -8.50 -10.49 -24.40
N LEU A 214 -7.84 -10.34 -23.25
CA LEU A 214 -7.09 -11.43 -22.60
C LEU A 214 -8.00 -12.54 -22.07
N TYR A 215 -9.23 -12.19 -21.73
CA TYR A 215 -10.26 -13.10 -21.21
C TYR A 215 -11.55 -12.87 -21.98
N SER A 216 -12.12 -13.94 -22.49
CA SER A 216 -13.36 -13.92 -23.26
C SER A 216 -14.37 -14.96 -22.71
#